data_284f961329e9c19ab2436ce07e8ecce1
#
_entry.id   284f961329e9c19ab2436ce07e8ecce1
#
_cell.length_a   1.000
_cell.length_b   1.000
_cell.length_c   1.000
_cell.angle_alpha   90.00
_cell.angle_beta   90.00
_cell.angle_gamma   90.00
#
_symmetry.space_group_name_H-M   'P 1'
#
loop_
_entity.id
_entity.type
_entity.pdbx_description
1 polymer ?
#
loop_
_entity_poly.entity_id
_entity_poly.type
_entity_poly.pdbx_seq_one_letter_code
_entity_poly.pdbx_strand_id
1 'polypeptide(L)'
;MMYVATCPLRIALFGGSTDNPYFVEKYGRGAVINFTSSLKTYITLHEDQLGFNKEGKKYLVNYSRREETNTIQEIRNDVVRVALEHFKCPPLSISMKSDAYSQGSGLASSSAYTIALIKAITMFNGQR
;
A
#
# COMPACT_ATOMS: atom_id res chain seq x y z
N MET A 1 6.94 12.09 -13.82
CA MET A 1 6.29 12.75 -12.68
C MET A 1 6.16 11.76 -11.54
N MET A 2 6.35 12.22 -10.33
CA MET A 2 6.27 11.39 -9.13
C MET A 2 5.06 11.76 -8.30
N TYR A 3 4.36 10.76 -7.80
CA TYR A 3 3.23 10.92 -6.89
C TYR A 3 3.61 10.39 -5.52
N VAL A 4 3.30 11.13 -4.48
CA VAL A 4 3.56 10.76 -3.09
C VAL A 4 2.24 10.75 -2.35
N ALA A 5 1.92 9.62 -1.71
CA ALA A 5 0.76 9.50 -0.85
C ALA A 5 1.19 9.03 0.53
N THR A 6 0.53 9.53 1.56
CA THR A 6 0.77 9.15 2.94
C THR A 6 -0.53 8.69 3.59
N CYS A 7 -0.39 7.80 4.57
CA CYS A 7 -1.49 7.40 5.43
C CYS A 7 -0.98 7.27 6.87
N PRO A 8 -1.64 7.89 7.85
CA PRO A 8 -1.24 7.72 9.24
C PRO A 8 -1.43 6.29 9.71
N LEU A 9 -0.54 5.85 10.59
CA LEU A 9 -0.70 4.60 11.32
C LEU A 9 -1.78 4.75 12.38
N ARG A 10 -2.40 3.64 12.78
CA ARG A 10 -3.49 3.61 13.72
C ARG A 10 -3.08 2.87 14.98
N ILE A 11 -3.42 3.43 16.14
CA ILE A 11 -3.26 2.80 17.44
C ILE A 11 -4.63 2.38 17.95
N ALA A 12 -4.82 1.07 18.13
CA ALA A 12 -6.01 0.51 18.74
C ALA A 12 -5.76 0.31 20.23
N LEU A 13 -6.49 1.06 21.06
CA LEU A 13 -6.40 0.94 22.52
C LEU A 13 -7.14 -0.29 23.04
N PHE A 14 -8.36 -0.49 22.56
CA PHE A 14 -9.24 -1.58 23.00
C PHE A 14 -10.07 -2.10 21.83
N GLY A 15 -10.40 -3.38 21.90
CA GLY A 15 -11.35 -4.00 20.99
C GLY A 15 -10.82 -4.32 19.60
N GLY A 16 -9.51 -4.33 19.40
CA GLY A 16 -8.90 -4.67 18.12
C GLY A 16 -9.42 -5.99 17.56
N SER A 17 -9.76 -6.02 16.28
CA SER A 17 -10.33 -7.14 15.53
C SER A 17 -11.79 -7.49 15.88
N THR A 18 -12.44 -6.84 16.84
CA THR A 18 -13.86 -7.07 17.12
C THR A 18 -14.77 -6.46 16.05
N ASP A 19 -14.26 -5.59 15.20
CA ASP A 19 -14.90 -5.02 14.02
C ASP A 19 -14.83 -5.95 12.79
N ASN A 20 -14.12 -7.08 12.91
CA ASN A 20 -14.07 -8.08 11.84
C ASN A 20 -15.47 -8.68 11.61
N PRO A 21 -15.95 -8.79 10.35
CA PRO A 21 -17.25 -9.35 10.03
C PRO A 21 -17.52 -10.73 10.66
N TYR A 22 -16.52 -11.59 10.70
CA TYR A 22 -16.64 -12.92 11.31
C TYR A 22 -16.89 -12.85 12.82
N PHE A 23 -16.26 -11.90 13.50
CA PHE A 23 -16.49 -11.68 14.93
C PHE A 23 -17.90 -11.17 15.18
N VAL A 24 -18.37 -10.19 14.40
CA VAL A 24 -19.70 -9.62 14.52
C VAL A 24 -20.77 -10.66 14.21
N GLU A 25 -20.56 -11.50 13.21
CA GLU A 25 -21.47 -12.60 12.87
C GLU A 25 -21.61 -13.58 14.04
N LYS A 26 -20.52 -13.93 14.69
CA LYS A 26 -20.52 -14.90 15.80
C LYS A 26 -21.04 -14.34 17.11
N TYR A 27 -20.72 -13.10 17.44
CA TYR A 27 -20.98 -12.50 18.76
C TYR A 27 -22.01 -11.37 18.72
N GLY A 28 -22.53 -11.02 17.56
CA GLY A 28 -23.59 -10.03 17.36
C GLY A 28 -23.11 -8.59 17.23
N ARG A 29 -21.99 -8.22 17.82
CA ARG A 29 -21.40 -6.87 17.73
C ARG A 29 -19.93 -6.88 18.11
N GLY A 30 -19.23 -5.83 17.69
CA GLY A 30 -17.90 -5.48 18.16
C GLY A 30 -17.81 -3.99 18.43
N ALA A 31 -16.81 -3.58 19.19
CA ALA A 31 -16.52 -2.17 19.44
C ALA A 31 -15.01 -1.98 19.56
N VAL A 32 -14.50 -0.89 18.98
CA VAL A 32 -13.10 -0.57 18.99
C VAL A 32 -12.89 0.90 19.33
N ILE A 33 -11.86 1.18 20.14
CA ILE A 33 -11.38 2.53 20.39
C ILE A 33 -10.00 2.64 19.78
N ASN A 34 -9.85 3.51 18.80
CA ASN A 34 -8.58 3.76 18.16
C ASN A 34 -8.39 5.25 17.85
N PHE A 35 -7.15 5.61 17.55
CA PHE A 35 -6.80 6.95 17.08
C PHE A 35 -5.66 6.88 16.07
N THR A 36 -5.53 7.89 15.25
CA THR A 36 -4.42 8.02 14.32
C THR A 36 -3.17 8.52 15.04
N SER A 37 -2.04 7.99 14.64
CA SER A 37 -0.72 8.41 15.12
C SER A 37 -0.15 9.50 14.22
N SER A 38 0.85 10.23 14.70
CA SER A 38 1.66 11.12 13.86
C SER A 38 2.63 10.34 12.95
N LEU A 39 2.87 9.06 13.25
CA LEU A 39 3.67 8.18 12.41
C LEU A 39 2.87 7.79 11.16
N LYS A 40 3.53 7.76 10.02
CA LYS A 40 2.87 7.56 8.71
C LYS A 40 3.55 6.48 7.90
N THR A 41 2.79 5.94 6.95
CA THR A 41 3.33 5.21 5.80
C THR A 41 3.43 6.16 4.61
N TYR A 42 4.37 5.87 3.72
CA TYR A 42 4.65 6.67 2.53
C TYR A 42 4.70 5.76 1.33
N ILE A 43 3.97 6.13 0.28
CA ILE A 43 4.06 5.50 -1.03
C ILE A 43 4.56 6.55 -2.02
N THR A 44 5.63 6.23 -2.75
CA THR A 44 6.03 6.99 -3.92
C THR A 44 5.77 6.16 -5.17
N LEU A 45 5.17 6.78 -6.16
CA LEU A 45 4.85 6.16 -7.43
C LEU A 45 5.45 7.02 -8.55
N HIS A 46 6.24 6.39 -9.41
CA HIS A 46 6.95 7.10 -10.47
C HIS A 46 6.87 6.31 -11.78
N GLU A 47 6.55 7.00 -12.86
CA GLU A 47 6.61 6.47 -14.22
C GLU A 47 7.92 6.89 -14.87
N ASP A 48 8.67 5.93 -15.39
CA ASP A 48 9.89 6.20 -16.14
C ASP A 48 9.55 6.61 -17.57
N GLN A 49 9.31 7.90 -17.75
CA GLN A 49 8.95 8.46 -19.06
C GLN A 49 10.10 8.53 -20.06
N LEU A 50 11.33 8.56 -19.57
CA LEU A 50 12.51 8.74 -20.40
C LEU A 50 13.26 7.44 -20.74
N GLY A 51 12.79 6.33 -20.18
CA GLY A 51 13.37 5.02 -20.47
C GLY A 51 14.78 4.83 -19.92
N PHE A 52 15.08 5.37 -18.74
CA PHE A 52 16.36 5.14 -18.06
C PHE A 52 16.61 3.67 -17.73
N ASN A 53 15.57 2.88 -17.72
CA ASN A 53 15.68 1.44 -17.57
C ASN A 53 16.07 0.83 -18.92
N LYS A 54 17.34 0.47 -19.07
CA LYS A 54 17.93 -0.02 -20.33
C LYS A 54 17.32 -1.32 -20.86
N GLU A 55 16.65 -2.08 -20.00
CA GLU A 55 16.12 -3.40 -20.35
C GLU A 55 14.62 -3.40 -20.68
N GLY A 56 14.05 -2.23 -20.90
CA GLY A 56 12.62 -2.08 -21.19
C GLY A 56 11.81 -1.67 -19.97
N LYS A 57 10.51 -1.43 -20.21
CA LYS A 57 9.59 -0.99 -19.14
C LYS A 57 9.30 -2.14 -18.19
N LYS A 58 9.74 -2.01 -16.95
CA LYS A 58 9.52 -3.00 -15.89
C LYS A 58 8.76 -2.42 -14.72
N TYR A 59 8.09 -3.31 -13.98
CA TYR A 59 7.51 -2.98 -12.69
C TYR A 59 8.59 -3.09 -11.62
N LEU A 60 8.82 -2.02 -10.88
CA LEU A 60 9.77 -1.97 -9.77
C LEU A 60 9.00 -1.75 -8.48
N VAL A 61 9.19 -2.63 -7.50
CA VAL A 61 8.53 -2.53 -6.18
C VAL A 61 9.60 -2.62 -5.10
N ASN A 62 9.77 -1.52 -4.36
CA ASN A 62 10.70 -1.43 -3.24
C ASN A 62 9.93 -1.33 -1.93
N TYR A 63 10.15 -2.30 -1.05
CA TYR A 63 9.63 -2.33 0.33
C TYR A 63 10.71 -2.97 1.21
N SER A 64 10.41 -3.93 2.07
CA SER A 64 11.44 -4.73 2.74
C SER A 64 12.27 -5.60 1.79
N ARG A 65 11.78 -5.79 0.58
CA ARG A 65 12.43 -6.46 -0.53
C ARG A 65 12.38 -5.55 -1.76
N ARG A 66 13.22 -5.86 -2.75
CA ARG A 66 13.14 -5.24 -4.06
C ARG A 66 12.67 -6.27 -5.07
N GLU A 67 11.61 -5.95 -5.78
CA GLU A 67 11.11 -6.77 -6.89
C GLU A 67 11.24 -6.00 -8.19
N GLU A 68 11.65 -6.70 -9.23
CA GLU A 68 11.73 -6.18 -10.58
C GLU A 68 11.12 -7.22 -11.52
N THR A 69 9.98 -6.89 -12.12
CA THR A 69 9.20 -7.84 -12.92
C THR A 69 8.81 -7.26 -14.27
N ASN A 70 8.59 -8.10 -15.26
CA ASN A 70 8.12 -7.69 -16.59
C ASN A 70 6.60 -7.56 -16.64
N THR A 71 5.90 -8.31 -15.81
CA THR A 71 4.43 -8.34 -15.75
C THR A 71 3.94 -8.13 -14.33
N ILE A 72 2.69 -7.69 -14.19
CA ILE A 72 2.04 -7.52 -12.87
C ILE A 72 1.93 -8.87 -12.15
N GLN A 73 1.62 -9.94 -12.89
CA GLN A 73 1.39 -11.26 -12.32
C GLN A 73 2.62 -11.85 -11.62
N GLU A 74 3.81 -11.41 -12.01
CA GLU A 74 5.07 -11.86 -11.40
C GLU A 74 5.36 -11.19 -10.05
N ILE A 75 4.65 -10.11 -9.72
CA ILE A 75 4.85 -9.36 -8.46
C ILE A 75 4.41 -10.23 -7.28
N ARG A 76 5.31 -10.44 -6.32
CA ARG A 76 5.06 -11.26 -5.14
C ARG A 76 4.26 -10.51 -4.06
N ASN A 77 4.44 -9.20 -3.96
CA ASN A 77 3.67 -8.39 -3.02
C ASN A 77 2.20 -8.38 -3.46
N ASP A 78 1.35 -9.06 -2.71
CA ASP A 78 -0.06 -9.27 -3.05
C ASP A 78 -0.84 -7.96 -3.16
N VAL A 79 -0.62 -7.04 -2.23
CA VAL A 79 -1.33 -5.75 -2.21
C VAL A 79 -1.02 -4.94 -3.46
N VAL A 80 0.27 -4.85 -3.81
CA VAL A 80 0.71 -4.13 -5.02
C VAL A 80 0.18 -4.82 -6.27
N ARG A 81 0.30 -6.14 -6.37
CA ARG A 81 -0.17 -6.90 -7.53
C ARG A 81 -1.65 -6.67 -7.77
N VAL A 82 -2.48 -6.90 -6.77
CA VAL A 82 -3.93 -6.76 -6.89
C VAL A 82 -4.33 -5.32 -7.24
N ALA A 83 -3.70 -4.32 -6.62
CA ALA A 83 -3.98 -2.92 -6.92
C ALA A 83 -3.61 -2.56 -8.38
N LEU A 84 -2.44 -2.97 -8.84
CA LEU A 84 -2.00 -2.67 -10.21
C LEU A 84 -2.88 -3.38 -11.26
N GLU A 85 -3.31 -4.60 -10.98
CA GLU A 85 -4.25 -5.33 -11.86
C GLU A 85 -5.61 -4.64 -11.93
N HIS A 86 -6.15 -4.28 -10.76
CA HIS A 86 -7.46 -3.62 -10.67
C HIS A 86 -7.51 -2.32 -11.45
N PHE A 87 -6.48 -1.49 -11.31
CA PHE A 87 -6.39 -0.19 -11.98
C PHE A 87 -5.75 -0.26 -13.37
N LYS A 88 -5.33 -1.43 -13.84
CA LYS A 88 -4.69 -1.65 -15.14
C LYS A 88 -3.50 -0.70 -15.37
N CYS A 89 -2.62 -0.64 -14.41
CA CYS A 89 -1.49 0.29 -14.44
C CYS A 89 -0.42 -0.16 -15.44
N PRO A 90 0.22 0.80 -16.14
CA PRO A 90 1.41 0.52 -16.93
C PRO A 90 2.62 0.25 -16.00
N PRO A 91 3.77 -0.14 -16.53
CA PRO A 91 4.99 -0.28 -15.75
C PRO A 91 5.33 0.97 -14.94
N LEU A 92 5.51 0.79 -13.65
CA LEU A 92 5.70 1.83 -12.65
C LEU A 92 6.80 1.43 -11.66
N SER A 93 7.44 2.43 -11.07
CA SER A 93 8.29 2.27 -9.91
C SER A 93 7.54 2.68 -8.66
N ILE A 94 7.41 1.77 -7.70
CA ILE A 94 6.69 1.98 -6.45
C ILE A 94 7.66 1.76 -5.30
N SER A 95 7.73 2.72 -4.37
CA SER A 95 8.48 2.59 -3.14
C SER A 95 7.55 2.75 -1.94
N MET A 96 7.73 1.88 -0.96
CA MET A 96 6.92 1.82 0.26
C MET A 96 7.84 2.02 1.46
N LYS A 97 7.55 3.04 2.27
CA LYS A 97 8.30 3.36 3.50
C LYS A 97 7.35 3.64 4.65
N SER A 98 7.84 3.47 5.88
CA SER A 98 7.07 3.72 7.08
C SER A 98 7.95 4.36 8.14
N ASP A 99 7.36 5.24 8.96
CA ASP A 99 8.03 5.82 10.13
C ASP A 99 8.20 4.81 11.27
N ALA A 100 7.40 3.74 11.26
CA ALA A 100 7.48 2.68 12.26
C ALA A 100 7.83 1.34 11.61
N TYR A 101 8.49 0.49 12.37
CA TYR A 101 8.74 -0.88 11.95
C TYR A 101 7.41 -1.61 11.74
N SER A 102 7.16 -2.08 10.55
CA SER A 102 5.82 -2.54 10.17
C SER A 102 5.47 -3.95 10.64
N GLN A 103 6.45 -4.83 10.75
CA GLN A 103 6.21 -6.22 11.12
C GLN A 103 5.93 -6.36 12.63
N GLY A 104 4.73 -6.84 12.96
CA GLY A 104 4.36 -7.12 14.34
C GLY A 104 4.11 -5.89 15.21
N SER A 105 4.06 -4.69 14.63
CA SER A 105 3.84 -3.45 15.41
C SER A 105 2.40 -3.28 15.90
N GLY A 106 1.44 -3.94 15.27
CA GLY A 106 0.01 -3.76 15.58
C GLY A 106 -0.56 -2.40 15.22
N LEU A 107 0.16 -1.60 14.42
CA LEU A 107 -0.22 -0.23 14.05
C LEU A 107 -1.00 -0.14 12.74
N ALA A 108 -1.58 -1.24 12.28
CA ALA A 108 -2.36 -1.33 11.05
C ALA A 108 -1.59 -0.87 9.80
N SER A 109 -0.28 -1.11 9.73
CA SER A 109 0.57 -0.66 8.64
C SER A 109 0.18 -1.26 7.30
N SER A 110 -0.27 -2.49 7.24
CA SER A 110 -0.72 -3.14 6.00
C SER A 110 -1.92 -2.40 5.38
N SER A 111 -2.91 -2.04 6.19
CA SER A 111 -4.07 -1.26 5.75
C SER A 111 -3.67 0.16 5.33
N ALA A 112 -2.76 0.79 6.08
CA ALA A 112 -2.26 2.13 5.78
C ALA A 112 -1.51 2.16 4.43
N TYR A 113 -0.68 1.16 4.16
CA TYR A 113 -0.02 1.01 2.86
C TYR A 113 -1.03 0.84 1.72
N THR A 114 -2.05 0.02 1.93
CA THR A 114 -3.09 -0.20 0.92
C THR A 114 -3.81 1.10 0.58
N ILE A 115 -4.21 1.87 1.57
CA ILE A 115 -4.90 3.17 1.39
C ILE A 115 -3.99 4.16 0.66
N ALA A 116 -2.75 4.29 1.09
CA ALA A 116 -1.79 5.20 0.46
C ALA A 116 -1.51 4.80 -0.99
N LEU A 117 -1.37 3.51 -1.26
CA LEU A 117 -1.16 2.98 -2.61
C LEU A 117 -2.34 3.29 -3.54
N ILE A 118 -3.55 3.02 -3.09
CA ILE A 118 -4.78 3.32 -3.86
C ILE A 118 -4.85 4.81 -4.18
N LYS A 119 -4.57 5.66 -3.19
CA LYS A 119 -4.57 7.11 -3.38
C LYS A 119 -3.53 7.55 -4.42
N ALA A 120 -2.32 7.03 -4.35
CA ALA A 120 -1.25 7.34 -5.31
C ALA A 120 -1.64 6.90 -6.74
N ILE A 121 -2.16 5.70 -6.90
CA ILE A 121 -2.61 5.18 -8.19
C ILE A 121 -3.78 6.01 -8.76
N THR A 122 -4.73 6.38 -7.92
CA THR A 122 -5.87 7.20 -8.32
C THR A 122 -5.42 8.57 -8.84
N MET A 123 -4.48 9.21 -8.15
CA MET A 123 -3.89 10.47 -8.61
C MET A 123 -3.16 10.29 -9.95
N PHE A 124 -2.37 9.25 -10.08
CA PHE A 124 -1.66 8.93 -11.32
C PHE A 124 -2.64 8.71 -12.49
N ASN A 125 -3.69 7.93 -12.29
CA ASN A 125 -4.69 7.66 -13.32
C ASN A 125 -5.49 8.91 -13.70
N GLY A 126 -5.75 9.81 -12.78
CA GLY A 126 -6.42 11.08 -13.04
C GLY A 126 -5.62 12.05 -13.90
N GLN A 127 -4.31 11.84 -14.01
CA GLN A 127 -3.40 12.65 -14.82
C GLN A 127 -3.07 12.03 -16.19
N ARG A 128 -3.58 10.83 -16.44
CA ARG A 128 -3.34 10.14 -17.71
C ARG A 128 -4.34 10.52 -18.81
#